data_43fdfd2300e721a51d479caf82f77e4e
#
_entry.id   43fdfd2300e721a51d479caf82f77e4e
#
_cell.length_a   1.000
_cell.length_b   1.000
_cell.length_c   1.000
_cell.angle_alpha   90.00
_cell.angle_beta   90.00
_cell.angle_gamma   90.00
#
_symmetry.space_group_name_H-M   'P 1'
#
loop_
_entity.id
_entity.type
_entity.pdbx_description
1 polymer ?
#
loop_
_entity_poly.entity_id
_entity_poly.type
_entity_poly.pdbx_seq_one_letter_code
_entity_poly.pdbx_strand_id
1 'polypeptide(L)'
;MNHYLDIIMFPIQLIVAFFTIYYTVIAVFGMWHRKERNLADPASKFAIVIPAHNESAVLSDLLENLKLLKYPKELYDVYVIADNCTDNTADIAREHGAFVFERTNKELVGKGYAMDWVFPKIFALNKNYDAFCVFDSDNLVHLDFLAVMNNRLLKGQKVLQGYLSAINPTDTWVSGT
;
A
#
# COMPACT_ATOMS: atom_id res chain seq x y z
N MET A 1 54.77 15.83 11.80
CA MET A 1 54.38 14.99 10.65
C MET A 1 52.84 14.92 10.43
N ASN A 2 52.03 15.54 11.25
CA ASN A 2 50.57 15.30 11.20
C ASN A 2 49.71 16.51 10.80
N HIS A 3 50.27 17.68 10.67
CA HIS A 3 49.50 18.91 10.42
C HIS A 3 48.73 18.93 9.08
N TYR A 4 49.27 18.31 8.05
CA TYR A 4 48.59 18.17 6.74
C TYR A 4 47.44 17.13 6.80
N LEU A 5 47.57 16.06 7.59
CA LEU A 5 46.50 15.12 7.80
C LEU A 5 45.35 15.75 8.56
N ASP A 6 45.61 16.55 9.57
CA ASP A 6 44.58 17.23 10.36
C ASP A 6 43.79 18.24 9.50
N ILE A 7 44.43 18.96 8.57
CA ILE A 7 43.78 19.91 7.66
C ILE A 7 42.77 19.16 6.73
N ILE A 8 43.11 17.94 6.28
CA ILE A 8 42.23 17.16 5.39
C ILE A 8 41.17 16.45 6.19
N MET A 9 41.50 15.89 7.34
CA MET A 9 40.59 15.09 8.14
C MET A 9 39.52 15.93 8.88
N PHE A 10 39.84 17.17 9.28
CA PHE A 10 38.92 18.03 10.03
C PHE A 10 37.62 18.33 9.24
N PRO A 11 37.65 18.77 7.97
CA PRO A 11 36.40 18.99 7.22
C PRO A 11 35.60 17.71 7.01
N ILE A 12 36.25 16.56 6.84
CA ILE A 12 35.58 15.26 6.71
C ILE A 12 34.85 14.92 8.02
N GLN A 13 35.50 15.12 9.15
CA GLN A 13 34.90 14.90 10.46
C GLN A 13 33.67 15.80 10.69
N LEU A 14 33.73 17.07 10.27
CA LEU A 14 32.59 17.97 10.37
C LEU A 14 31.40 17.50 9.52
N ILE A 15 31.65 17.01 8.28
CA ILE A 15 30.60 16.47 7.41
C ILE A 15 29.98 15.23 8.05
N VAL A 16 30.80 14.30 8.55
CA VAL A 16 30.30 13.09 9.23
C VAL A 16 29.50 13.45 10.47
N ALA A 17 30.00 14.37 11.29
CA ALA A 17 29.28 14.83 12.49
C ALA A 17 27.93 15.46 12.14
N PHE A 18 27.87 16.30 11.10
CA PHE A 18 26.63 16.90 10.62
C PHE A 18 25.60 15.85 10.22
N PHE A 19 25.96 14.87 9.39
CA PHE A 19 25.06 13.82 8.97
C PHE A 19 24.65 12.92 10.15
N THR A 20 25.55 12.63 11.06
CA THR A 20 25.22 11.84 12.27
C THR A 20 24.18 12.56 13.12
N ILE A 21 24.36 13.84 13.39
CA ILE A 21 23.39 14.65 14.13
C ILE A 21 22.04 14.70 13.37
N TYR A 22 22.08 14.97 12.07
CA TYR A 22 20.90 15.05 11.21
C TYR A 22 20.06 13.76 11.28
N TYR A 23 20.70 12.60 11.05
CA TYR A 23 19.99 11.31 11.10
C TYR A 23 19.55 10.94 12.52
N THR A 24 20.32 11.30 13.55
CA THR A 24 19.91 11.10 14.95
C THR A 24 18.63 11.89 15.27
N VAL A 25 18.55 13.15 14.85
CA VAL A 25 17.36 13.98 15.04
C VAL A 25 16.16 13.36 14.34
N ILE A 26 16.31 12.93 13.07
CA ILE A 26 15.22 12.27 12.32
C ILE A 26 14.80 10.97 13.03
N ALA A 27 15.74 10.16 13.49
CA ALA A 27 15.44 8.92 14.20
C ALA A 27 14.65 9.16 15.49
N VAL A 28 15.03 10.18 16.28
CA VAL A 28 14.30 10.57 17.50
C VAL A 28 12.88 11.01 17.17
N PHE A 29 12.67 11.80 16.11
CA PHE A 29 11.33 12.17 15.65
C PHE A 29 10.53 10.97 15.13
N GLY A 30 11.20 9.99 14.47
CA GLY A 30 10.58 8.76 14.01
C GLY A 30 10.08 7.86 15.15
N MET A 31 10.69 7.93 16.33
CA MET A 31 10.23 7.19 17.52
C MET A 31 8.90 7.72 18.06
N TRP A 32 8.52 8.95 17.73
CA TRP A 32 7.23 9.53 18.15
C TRP A 32 6.09 9.09 17.24
N HIS A 33 5.73 7.81 17.31
CA HIS A 33 4.61 7.26 16.60
C HIS A 33 3.29 7.67 17.28
N ARG A 34 2.54 8.60 16.68
CA ARG A 34 1.21 8.96 17.15
C ARG A 34 0.18 7.95 16.62
N LYS A 35 -0.19 6.99 17.46
CA LYS A 35 -1.35 6.14 17.17
C LYS A 35 -2.61 7.00 17.20
N GLU A 36 -3.36 7.07 16.09
CA GLU A 36 -4.67 7.71 16.09
C GLU A 36 -5.62 6.91 17.00
N ARG A 37 -6.01 7.50 18.13
CA ARG A 37 -6.85 6.83 19.13
C ARG A 37 -8.35 7.02 18.89
N ASN A 38 -8.74 8.12 18.23
CA ASN A 38 -10.14 8.45 17.98
C ASN A 38 -10.35 8.43 16.45
N LEU A 39 -10.89 7.31 15.95
CA LEU A 39 -11.32 7.19 14.57
C LEU A 39 -12.73 7.75 14.45
N ALA A 40 -12.99 8.50 13.38
CA ALA A 40 -14.32 8.97 13.05
C ALA A 40 -15.22 7.79 12.63
N ASP A 41 -16.52 7.96 12.76
CA ASP A 41 -17.49 6.99 12.26
C ASP A 41 -17.30 6.74 10.76
N PRO A 42 -17.50 5.51 10.29
CA PRO A 42 -17.40 5.17 8.87
C PRO A 42 -18.41 5.99 8.04
N ALA A 43 -17.91 6.76 7.09
CA ALA A 43 -18.73 7.59 6.22
C ALA A 43 -18.27 7.51 4.75
N SER A 44 -16.98 7.32 4.51
CA SER A 44 -16.43 7.30 3.16
C SER A 44 -16.58 5.94 2.48
N LYS A 45 -16.88 5.96 1.18
CA LYS A 45 -16.99 4.76 0.35
C LYS A 45 -15.71 4.52 -0.44
N PHE A 46 -15.17 3.31 -0.34
CA PHE A 46 -13.89 2.93 -0.94
C PHE A 46 -14.04 1.96 -2.11
N ALA A 47 -13.23 2.14 -3.16
CA ALA A 47 -12.95 1.12 -4.14
C ALA A 47 -11.54 0.57 -3.88
N ILE A 48 -11.44 -0.70 -3.52
CA ILE A 48 -10.16 -1.41 -3.40
C ILE A 48 -9.85 -2.00 -4.77
N VAL A 49 -8.67 -1.69 -5.32
CA VAL A 49 -8.25 -2.11 -6.66
C VAL A 49 -6.96 -2.92 -6.54
N ILE A 50 -6.97 -4.14 -7.05
CA ILE A 50 -5.88 -5.11 -6.95
C ILE A 50 -5.49 -5.53 -8.36
N PRO A 51 -4.42 -4.97 -8.94
CA PRO A 51 -3.86 -5.51 -10.19
C PRO A 51 -3.11 -6.81 -9.89
N ALA A 52 -3.43 -7.87 -10.62
CA ALA A 52 -2.87 -9.21 -10.48
C ALA A 52 -2.44 -9.77 -11.83
N HIS A 53 -1.26 -10.43 -11.88
CA HIS A 53 -0.76 -11.12 -13.05
C HIS A 53 -0.18 -12.48 -12.65
N ASN A 54 -0.96 -13.57 -12.87
CA ASN A 54 -0.60 -14.92 -12.45
C ASN A 54 -0.29 -15.03 -10.94
N GLU A 55 -1.21 -14.52 -10.12
CA GLU A 55 -1.08 -14.42 -8.66
C GLU A 55 -2.02 -15.38 -7.92
N SER A 56 -2.37 -16.50 -8.55
CA SER A 56 -3.32 -17.48 -7.99
C SER A 56 -2.88 -18.04 -6.63
N ALA A 57 -1.57 -18.08 -6.36
CA ALA A 57 -1.04 -18.64 -5.12
C ALA A 57 -1.21 -17.73 -3.90
N VAL A 58 -1.29 -16.40 -4.09
CA VAL A 58 -1.25 -15.42 -2.99
C VAL A 58 -2.52 -14.56 -2.90
N LEU A 59 -3.25 -14.40 -4.00
CA LEU A 59 -4.41 -13.54 -4.07
C LEU A 59 -5.52 -13.92 -3.08
N SER A 60 -5.71 -15.22 -2.85
CA SER A 60 -6.72 -15.72 -1.89
C SER A 60 -6.48 -15.18 -0.48
N ASP A 61 -5.23 -15.13 -0.02
CA ASP A 61 -4.89 -14.67 1.32
C ASP A 61 -5.24 -13.20 1.52
N LEU A 62 -4.93 -12.35 0.52
CA LEU A 62 -5.35 -10.95 0.54
C LEU A 62 -6.87 -10.81 0.55
N LEU A 63 -7.59 -11.54 -0.31
CA LEU A 63 -9.05 -11.45 -0.41
C LEU A 63 -9.74 -11.90 0.89
N GLU A 64 -9.27 -12.97 1.53
CA GLU A 64 -9.74 -13.37 2.85
C GLU A 64 -9.41 -12.32 3.93
N ASN A 65 -8.20 -11.75 3.91
CA ASN A 65 -7.83 -10.69 4.82
C ASN A 65 -8.72 -9.45 4.66
N LEU A 66 -9.08 -9.06 3.44
CA LEU A 66 -9.99 -7.94 3.18
C LEU A 66 -11.40 -8.19 3.72
N LYS A 67 -11.87 -9.43 3.80
CA LYS A 67 -13.16 -9.77 4.44
C LYS A 67 -13.16 -9.50 5.95
N LEU A 68 -11.99 -9.48 6.59
CA LEU A 68 -11.83 -9.27 8.02
C LEU A 68 -11.70 -7.78 8.41
N LEU A 69 -11.66 -6.86 7.44
CA LEU A 69 -11.55 -5.43 7.71
C LEU A 69 -12.67 -4.95 8.64
N LYS A 70 -12.29 -4.16 9.65
CA LYS A 70 -13.21 -3.52 10.59
C LYS A 70 -13.79 -2.24 9.98
N TYR A 71 -14.54 -2.41 8.91
CA TYR A 71 -15.24 -1.36 8.19
C TYR A 71 -16.54 -1.90 7.60
N PRO A 72 -17.64 -1.13 7.54
CA PRO A 72 -18.91 -1.61 6.98
C PRO A 72 -18.76 -2.13 5.56
N LYS A 73 -19.27 -3.35 5.30
CA LYS A 73 -19.11 -4.03 4.01
C LYS A 73 -19.77 -3.28 2.85
N GLU A 74 -20.84 -2.56 3.12
CA GLU A 74 -21.57 -1.73 2.19
C GLU A 74 -20.80 -0.46 1.75
N LEU A 75 -19.74 -0.11 2.51
CA LEU A 75 -18.91 1.06 2.24
C LEU A 75 -17.60 0.75 1.50
N TYR A 76 -17.40 -0.47 1.03
CA TYR A 76 -16.31 -0.75 0.12
C TYR A 76 -16.60 -1.89 -0.85
N ASP A 77 -16.04 -1.78 -2.02
CA ASP A 77 -16.05 -2.81 -3.05
C ASP A 77 -14.61 -3.23 -3.39
N VAL A 78 -14.41 -4.50 -3.72
CA VAL A 78 -13.11 -5.05 -4.11
C VAL A 78 -13.12 -5.36 -5.60
N TYR A 79 -12.16 -4.81 -6.34
CA TYR A 79 -11.95 -4.98 -7.75
C TYR A 79 -10.60 -5.65 -8.00
N VAL A 80 -10.59 -6.75 -8.71
CA VAL A 80 -9.37 -7.42 -9.17
C VAL A 80 -9.22 -7.22 -10.66
N ILE A 81 -8.04 -6.80 -11.09
CA ILE A 81 -7.68 -6.72 -12.49
C ILE A 81 -6.79 -7.91 -12.82
N ALA A 82 -7.36 -8.92 -13.46
CA ALA A 82 -6.61 -10.05 -13.99
C ALA A 82 -5.93 -9.62 -15.29
N ASP A 83 -4.69 -9.10 -15.22
CA ASP A 83 -3.97 -8.55 -16.37
C ASP A 83 -3.07 -9.61 -17.02
N ASN A 84 -3.41 -10.02 -18.23
CA ASN A 84 -2.70 -11.03 -19.00
C ASN A 84 -2.47 -12.35 -18.23
N CYS A 85 -3.41 -12.74 -17.38
CA CYS A 85 -3.34 -13.98 -16.63
C CYS A 85 -3.50 -15.20 -17.54
N THR A 86 -2.73 -16.25 -17.23
CA THR A 86 -2.80 -17.57 -17.88
C THR A 86 -3.17 -18.67 -16.90
N ASP A 87 -3.26 -18.34 -15.62
CA ASP A 87 -3.66 -19.19 -14.51
C ASP A 87 -5.12 -18.91 -14.06
N ASN A 88 -5.55 -19.48 -12.94
CA ASN A 88 -6.89 -19.31 -12.39
C ASN A 88 -7.06 -18.08 -11.47
N THR A 89 -6.18 -17.07 -11.57
CA THR A 89 -6.27 -15.82 -10.76
C THR A 89 -7.66 -15.18 -10.83
N ALA A 90 -8.25 -15.07 -12.02
CA ALA A 90 -9.56 -14.45 -12.21
C ALA A 90 -10.68 -15.25 -11.52
N ASP A 91 -10.62 -16.57 -11.57
CA ASP A 91 -11.65 -17.43 -10.99
C ASP A 91 -11.57 -17.41 -9.45
N ILE A 92 -10.37 -17.46 -8.88
CA ILE A 92 -10.14 -17.27 -7.44
C ILE A 92 -10.73 -15.93 -6.97
N ALA A 93 -10.51 -14.85 -7.71
CA ALA A 93 -11.07 -13.56 -7.33
C ALA A 93 -12.61 -13.56 -7.31
N ARG A 94 -13.26 -14.21 -8.29
CA ARG A 94 -14.73 -14.35 -8.35
C ARG A 94 -15.28 -15.19 -7.20
N GLU A 95 -14.63 -16.31 -6.89
CA GLU A 95 -15.00 -17.20 -5.77
C GLU A 95 -14.97 -16.47 -4.44
N HIS A 96 -14.05 -15.52 -4.25
CA HIS A 96 -13.98 -14.68 -3.05
C HIS A 96 -14.91 -13.47 -3.07
N GLY A 97 -15.73 -13.31 -4.14
CA GLY A 97 -16.73 -12.25 -4.25
C GLY A 97 -16.21 -10.90 -4.73
N ALA A 98 -15.01 -10.84 -5.30
CA ALA A 98 -14.49 -9.63 -5.91
C ALA A 98 -15.13 -9.38 -7.30
N PHE A 99 -15.23 -8.10 -7.68
CA PHE A 99 -15.53 -7.72 -9.05
C PHE A 99 -14.28 -7.88 -9.90
N VAL A 100 -14.35 -8.70 -10.97
CA VAL A 100 -13.18 -9.03 -11.77
C VAL A 100 -13.24 -8.34 -13.13
N PHE A 101 -12.16 -7.66 -13.49
CA PHE A 101 -11.89 -7.16 -14.84
C PHE A 101 -10.74 -7.95 -15.44
N GLU A 102 -11.00 -8.65 -16.52
CA GLU A 102 -9.96 -9.36 -17.27
C GLU A 102 -9.46 -8.47 -18.41
N ARG A 103 -8.16 -8.35 -18.51
CA ARG A 103 -7.48 -7.59 -19.55
C ARG A 103 -6.44 -8.45 -20.25
N THR A 104 -6.48 -8.46 -21.56
CA THR A 104 -5.45 -9.09 -22.39
C THR A 104 -4.87 -8.03 -23.32
N ASN A 105 -3.63 -7.63 -23.08
CA ASN A 105 -2.91 -6.70 -23.94
C ASN A 105 -1.40 -6.98 -23.83
N LYS A 106 -0.82 -7.46 -24.93
CA LYS A 106 0.60 -7.85 -25.00
C LYS A 106 1.55 -6.68 -25.31
N GLU A 107 1.02 -5.54 -25.72
CA GLU A 107 1.80 -4.35 -26.07
C GLU A 107 1.98 -3.43 -24.85
N LEU A 108 0.89 -3.21 -24.11
CA LEU A 108 0.88 -2.34 -22.93
C LEU A 108 0.84 -3.19 -21.65
N VAL A 109 1.98 -3.76 -21.29
CA VAL A 109 2.11 -4.68 -20.15
C VAL A 109 2.52 -3.90 -18.89
N GLY A 110 1.92 -4.27 -17.75
CA GLY A 110 2.30 -3.79 -16.42
C GLY A 110 1.19 -3.07 -15.67
N LYS A 111 1.38 -2.98 -14.35
CA LYS A 111 0.43 -2.47 -13.36
C LYS A 111 -0.14 -1.09 -13.72
N GLY A 112 0.70 -0.15 -14.18
CA GLY A 112 0.27 1.19 -14.55
C GLY A 112 -0.76 1.18 -15.69
N TYR A 113 -0.49 0.41 -16.75
CA TYR A 113 -1.41 0.28 -17.89
C TYR A 113 -2.70 -0.47 -17.53
N ALA A 114 -2.62 -1.46 -16.64
CA ALA A 114 -3.79 -2.17 -16.15
C ALA A 114 -4.70 -1.23 -15.36
N MET A 115 -4.11 -0.39 -14.50
CA MET A 115 -4.85 0.60 -13.73
C MET A 115 -5.46 1.70 -14.60
N ASP A 116 -4.69 2.26 -15.55
CA ASP A 116 -5.19 3.26 -16.49
C ASP A 116 -6.37 2.74 -17.32
N TRP A 117 -6.35 1.46 -17.67
CA TRP A 117 -7.43 0.80 -18.41
C TRP A 117 -8.68 0.55 -17.56
N VAL A 118 -8.53 0.25 -16.24
CA VAL A 118 -9.67 -0.13 -15.39
C VAL A 118 -10.37 1.07 -14.77
N PHE A 119 -9.65 2.13 -14.39
CA PHE A 119 -10.26 3.27 -13.70
C PHE A 119 -11.45 3.88 -14.46
N PRO A 120 -11.40 4.14 -15.77
CA PRO A 120 -12.56 4.63 -16.51
C PRO A 120 -13.76 3.69 -16.43
N LYS A 121 -13.53 2.38 -16.37
CA LYS A 121 -14.59 1.37 -16.22
C LYS A 121 -15.25 1.42 -14.85
N ILE A 122 -14.44 1.54 -13.79
CA ILE A 122 -14.95 1.66 -12.43
C ILE A 122 -15.72 2.99 -12.25
N PHE A 123 -15.21 4.09 -12.81
CA PHE A 123 -15.93 5.37 -12.79
C PHE A 123 -17.28 5.29 -13.52
N ALA A 124 -17.36 4.57 -14.63
CA ALA A 124 -18.61 4.38 -15.38
C ALA A 124 -19.68 3.60 -14.59
N LEU A 125 -19.31 2.88 -13.52
CA LEU A 125 -20.28 2.22 -12.64
C LEU A 125 -21.09 3.20 -11.78
N ASN A 126 -20.71 4.46 -11.68
CA ASN A 126 -21.36 5.52 -10.92
C ASN A 126 -21.68 5.15 -9.46
N LYS A 127 -20.82 4.37 -8.83
CA LYS A 127 -21.01 3.93 -7.43
C LYS A 127 -20.62 4.98 -6.40
N ASN A 128 -20.15 6.15 -6.82
CA ASN A 128 -19.80 7.31 -5.98
C ASN A 128 -18.80 6.98 -4.88
N TYR A 129 -17.61 6.46 -5.26
CA TYR A 129 -16.52 6.25 -4.33
C TYR A 129 -15.84 7.56 -3.95
N ASP A 130 -15.55 7.72 -2.64
CA ASP A 130 -14.82 8.86 -2.10
C ASP A 130 -13.32 8.71 -2.28
N ALA A 131 -12.82 7.45 -2.29
CA ALA A 131 -11.41 7.16 -2.50
C ALA A 131 -11.16 5.78 -3.11
N PHE A 132 -9.99 5.65 -3.72
CA PHE A 132 -9.45 4.42 -4.28
C PHE A 132 -8.26 3.95 -3.44
N CYS A 133 -8.26 2.68 -3.04
CA CYS A 133 -7.14 2.03 -2.39
C CYS A 133 -6.53 1.02 -3.36
N VAL A 134 -5.23 1.11 -3.61
CA VAL A 134 -4.53 0.17 -4.48
C VAL A 134 -3.64 -0.72 -3.63
N PHE A 135 -3.82 -2.03 -3.73
CA PHE A 135 -2.97 -3.02 -3.07
C PHE A 135 -2.31 -3.93 -4.10
N ASP A 136 -1.11 -4.39 -3.79
CA ASP A 136 -0.51 -5.51 -4.52
C ASP A 136 -1.13 -6.82 -4.02
N SER A 137 -1.20 -7.83 -4.87
CA SER A 137 -1.88 -9.11 -4.62
C SER A 137 -1.25 -9.95 -3.51
N ASP A 138 0.00 -9.67 -3.16
CA ASP A 138 0.78 -10.31 -2.09
C ASP A 138 0.76 -9.55 -0.75
N ASN A 139 0.02 -8.46 -0.66
CA ASN A 139 -0.05 -7.66 0.55
C ASN A 139 -1.08 -8.23 1.56
N LEU A 140 -0.82 -8.02 2.86
CA LEU A 140 -1.83 -8.15 3.91
C LEU A 140 -2.14 -6.76 4.49
N VAL A 141 -3.42 -6.49 4.67
CA VAL A 141 -3.92 -5.18 5.09
C VAL A 141 -4.31 -5.21 6.57
N HIS A 142 -3.85 -4.21 7.33
CA HIS A 142 -4.25 -4.11 8.73
C HIS A 142 -5.76 -3.92 8.85
N LEU A 143 -6.39 -4.61 9.81
CA LEU A 143 -7.85 -4.66 9.95
C LEU A 143 -8.53 -3.30 10.11
N ASP A 144 -7.84 -2.32 10.68
CA ASP A 144 -8.34 -0.95 10.87
C ASP A 144 -7.97 0.00 9.71
N PHE A 145 -7.40 -0.51 8.60
CA PHE A 145 -6.87 0.33 7.51
C PHE A 145 -7.91 1.30 6.95
N LEU A 146 -9.08 0.81 6.55
CA LEU A 146 -10.12 1.68 5.97
C LEU A 146 -10.67 2.68 6.99
N ALA A 147 -10.76 2.32 8.26
CA ALA A 147 -11.19 3.25 9.31
C ALA A 147 -10.18 4.39 9.50
N VAL A 148 -8.88 4.09 9.44
CA VAL A 148 -7.83 5.12 9.47
C VAL A 148 -7.88 6.00 8.22
N MET A 149 -8.05 5.41 7.03
CA MET A 149 -8.16 6.15 5.77
C MET A 149 -9.39 7.06 5.75
N ASN A 150 -10.54 6.57 6.22
CA ASN A 150 -11.75 7.39 6.41
C ASN A 150 -11.47 8.62 7.28
N ASN A 151 -10.83 8.41 8.44
CA ASN A 151 -10.48 9.50 9.35
C ASN A 151 -9.57 10.55 8.69
N ARG A 152 -8.64 10.13 7.84
CA ARG A 152 -7.74 11.02 7.08
C ARG A 152 -8.45 11.77 5.96
N LEU A 153 -9.34 11.09 5.23
CA LEU A 153 -10.17 11.72 4.19
C LEU A 153 -11.07 12.81 4.78
N LEU A 154 -11.74 12.53 5.90
CA LEU A 154 -12.59 13.49 6.58
C LEU A 154 -11.82 14.73 7.09
N LYS A 155 -10.51 14.59 7.33
CA LYS A 155 -9.59 15.70 7.62
C LYS A 155 -9.10 16.44 6.37
N GLY A 156 -9.60 16.09 5.17
CA GLY A 156 -9.30 16.75 3.91
C GLY A 156 -8.03 16.27 3.22
N GLN A 157 -7.41 15.17 3.67
CA GLN A 157 -6.24 14.59 3.01
C GLN A 157 -6.67 13.84 1.74
N LYS A 158 -6.03 14.15 0.60
CA LYS A 158 -6.41 13.61 -0.71
C LYS A 158 -5.54 12.46 -1.20
N VAL A 159 -4.28 12.40 -0.77
CA VAL A 159 -3.32 11.35 -1.13
C VAL A 159 -2.71 10.81 0.15
N LEU A 160 -2.79 9.49 0.32
CA LEU A 160 -2.36 8.79 1.51
C LEU A 160 -1.54 7.57 1.12
N GLN A 161 -0.48 7.30 1.86
CA GLN A 161 0.28 6.08 1.76
C GLN A 161 0.25 5.36 3.11
N GLY A 162 -0.09 4.07 3.10
CA GLY A 162 0.03 3.21 4.26
C GLY A 162 1.49 2.88 4.55
N TYR A 163 1.81 2.59 5.81
CA TYR A 163 3.10 2.04 6.18
C TYR A 163 3.18 0.59 5.68
N LEU A 164 4.27 0.27 4.99
CA LEU A 164 4.59 -1.09 4.53
C LEU A 164 5.58 -1.71 5.51
N SER A 165 5.29 -2.92 5.97
CA SER A 165 6.16 -3.73 6.82
C SER A 165 6.27 -5.13 6.24
N ALA A 166 7.39 -5.80 6.48
CA ALA A 166 7.53 -7.21 6.10
C ALA A 166 6.51 -8.06 6.88
N ILE A 167 5.89 -9.02 6.20
CA ILE A 167 4.92 -9.95 6.80
C ILE A 167 5.65 -10.86 7.81
N ASN A 168 6.86 -11.29 7.48
CA ASN A 168 7.68 -12.19 8.28
C ASN A 168 9.00 -11.52 8.70
N PRO A 169 9.01 -10.54 9.61
CA PRO A 169 10.20 -9.77 9.95
C PRO A 169 11.27 -10.61 10.68
N THR A 170 10.93 -11.81 11.15
CA THR A 170 11.85 -12.70 11.91
C THR A 170 12.41 -13.86 11.09
N ASP A 171 11.97 -14.07 9.86
CA ASP A 171 12.35 -15.24 9.07
C ASP A 171 13.77 -15.15 8.53
N THR A 172 14.24 -13.95 8.19
CA THR A 172 15.61 -13.71 7.74
C THR A 172 16.11 -12.36 8.27
N TRP A 173 17.44 -12.18 8.28
CA TRP A 173 18.05 -10.90 8.64
C TRP A 173 17.69 -9.76 7.66
N VAL A 174 17.31 -10.08 6.42
CA VAL A 174 16.87 -9.12 5.40
C VAL A 174 15.44 -8.68 5.64
N SER A 175 14.55 -9.59 6.12
CA SER A 175 13.14 -9.24 6.39
C SER A 175 12.96 -8.45 7.68
N GLY A 176 13.97 -8.36 8.54
CA GLY A 176 13.96 -7.62 9.80
C GLY A 176 14.54 -6.20 9.73
N THR A 177 14.93 -5.74 8.53
CA THR A 177 15.42 -4.39 8.27
C THR A 177 14.31 -3.57 7.62
#